data_d1a3abac6812f88abdffdeaf75a6d6fd
#
_entry.id   d1a3abac6812f88abdffdeaf75a6d6fd
#
_cell.length_a   1.000
_cell.length_b   1.000
_cell.length_c   1.000
_cell.angle_alpha   90.00
_cell.angle_beta   90.00
_cell.angle_gamma   90.00
#
_symmetry.space_group_name_H-M   'P 1'
#
loop_
_entity.id
_entity.type
_entity.pdbx_description
1 polymer ?
#
loop_
_entity_poly.entity_id
_entity_poly.type
_entity_poly.pdbx_seq_one_letter_code
_entity_poly.pdbx_strand_id
1 'polypeptide(L)'
;VPTLLKDLGTAALGLPSAMGSVLYGHVAWDVDAEIVKRYRRGGLIPFGRTTSAELGLSPTTESPAYGPPTQNPWKTGHSAGGSSGGAGAALASGMVRIAHGSDGGGSIRIPASCCGVLGLKPSRGLMPLGPLKGEGWGGLATEHMMTISVRDCAASLDISAGADVGAPYAAPAQPAESYRAVVARVSADPQSATRRRIAFINTTYEGGVIHPEVAATVDEAARFFATLGHELVPALPPVGSEEVLSPMLPLIASAAANAIDSFVAARGRRLAADELQPTTLGAREYARAISGSQYVACVDTCHEITRRIGRFLHRDGAHGYDLFLTPVLAQPPAPIGRYAMDNADYLAYRLGKKGVIGYSPFAPLANLTGMPAISIPFGMSSDGLPIGIQVMGPLGSEALLLELAAQVEALRPWALVAPMAR
;
A
#
# COMPACT_ATOMS: atom_id res chain seq x y z
N VAL A 1 -5.62 21.97 -5.97
CA VAL A 1 -6.09 21.26 -4.77
C VAL A 1 -4.92 21.08 -3.81
N PRO A 2 -5.02 21.52 -2.53
CA PRO A 2 -3.98 21.27 -1.53
C PRO A 2 -3.75 19.77 -1.32
N THR A 3 -2.48 19.37 -1.23
CA THR A 3 -2.08 17.98 -0.98
C THR A 3 -0.83 17.89 -0.13
N LEU A 4 -0.61 16.73 0.47
CA LEU A 4 0.57 16.41 1.26
C LEU A 4 1.35 15.27 0.59
N LEU A 5 2.67 15.31 0.68
CA LEU A 5 3.54 14.23 0.24
C LEU A 5 3.97 13.37 1.43
N LYS A 6 4.06 12.07 1.21
CA LYS A 6 4.64 11.17 2.22
C LYS A 6 6.11 11.52 2.45
N ASP A 7 6.54 11.48 3.70
CA ASP A 7 7.94 11.69 4.06
C ASP A 7 8.77 10.40 3.89
N LEU A 8 8.90 9.93 2.63
CA LEU A 8 9.67 8.72 2.29
C LEU A 8 10.41 8.86 0.94
N GLY A 9 11.24 9.90 0.81
CA GLY A 9 12.20 9.99 -0.27
C GLY A 9 11.67 10.40 -1.65
N THR A 10 10.39 10.76 -1.79
CA THR A 10 9.87 11.38 -3.01
C THR A 10 10.37 12.81 -3.08
N ALA A 11 11.27 13.10 -4.03
CA ALA A 11 11.90 14.40 -4.17
C ALA A 11 10.88 15.49 -4.50
N ALA A 12 10.94 16.62 -3.79
CA ALA A 12 10.10 17.78 -4.06
C ALA A 12 10.82 19.06 -3.65
N LEU A 13 10.95 20.00 -4.59
CA LEU A 13 11.56 21.31 -4.34
C LEU A 13 10.82 22.06 -3.22
N GLY A 14 11.59 22.56 -2.26
CA GLY A 14 11.06 23.31 -1.11
C GLY A 14 10.40 22.46 -0.02
N LEU A 15 10.35 21.13 -0.17
CA LEU A 15 9.79 20.21 0.81
C LEU A 15 10.83 19.17 1.24
N PRO A 16 11.63 19.42 2.27
CA PRO A 16 12.65 18.49 2.75
C PRO A 16 12.01 17.19 3.26
N SER A 17 12.81 16.12 3.37
CA SER A 17 12.35 14.79 3.80
C SER A 17 13.29 14.23 4.87
N ALA A 18 12.72 13.62 5.92
CA ALA A 18 13.44 12.88 6.95
C ALA A 18 13.36 11.35 6.75
N MET A 19 12.57 10.88 5.79
CA MET A 19 12.33 9.44 5.52
C MET A 19 11.87 8.65 6.75
N GLY A 20 11.18 9.31 7.68
CA GLY A 20 10.78 8.71 8.94
C GLY A 20 11.94 8.35 9.87
N SER A 21 13.13 8.90 9.67
CA SER A 21 14.34 8.50 10.40
C SER A 21 15.14 9.68 10.92
N VAL A 22 15.64 9.54 12.15
CA VAL A 22 16.56 10.50 12.75
C VAL A 22 17.86 10.62 11.93
N LEU A 23 18.29 9.53 11.30
CA LEU A 23 19.49 9.48 10.45
C LEU A 23 19.50 10.56 9.36
N TYR A 24 18.38 10.75 8.67
CA TYR A 24 18.31 11.63 7.50
C TYR A 24 18.05 13.09 7.86
N GLY A 25 17.49 13.36 9.05
CA GLY A 25 17.19 14.73 9.47
C GLY A 25 16.25 15.42 8.48
N HIS A 26 16.79 16.40 7.75
CA HIS A 26 16.07 17.14 6.71
C HIS A 26 16.86 17.14 5.41
N VAL A 27 16.65 16.12 4.58
CA VAL A 27 17.25 16.06 3.23
C VAL A 27 16.51 17.06 2.34
N ALA A 28 17.21 18.11 1.91
CA ALA A 28 16.71 19.03 0.89
C ALA A 28 16.88 18.42 -0.50
N TRP A 29 15.90 18.72 -1.38
CA TRP A 29 15.91 18.25 -2.76
C TRP A 29 16.12 19.43 -3.71
N ASP A 30 16.94 19.24 -4.73
CA ASP A 30 17.25 20.18 -5.81
C ASP A 30 16.42 19.91 -7.08
N VAL A 31 15.55 18.89 -7.05
CA VAL A 31 14.72 18.44 -8.16
C VAL A 31 13.36 17.95 -7.64
N ASP A 32 12.30 18.13 -8.44
CA ASP A 32 11.05 17.42 -8.27
C ASP A 32 11.12 16.03 -8.91
N ALA A 33 10.65 15.00 -8.21
CA ALA A 33 10.35 13.71 -8.82
C ALA A 33 9.32 13.88 -9.94
N GLU A 34 9.37 13.01 -10.97
CA GLU A 34 8.44 13.12 -12.11
C GLU A 34 6.98 13.05 -11.67
N ILE A 35 6.66 12.21 -10.68
CA ILE A 35 5.31 12.14 -10.11
C ILE A 35 4.89 13.48 -9.50
N VAL A 36 5.78 14.20 -8.81
CA VAL A 36 5.50 15.51 -8.22
C VAL A 36 5.30 16.56 -9.32
N LYS A 37 6.09 16.53 -10.40
CA LYS A 37 5.89 17.41 -11.56
C LYS A 37 4.52 17.18 -12.19
N ARG A 38 4.08 15.93 -12.32
CA ARG A 38 2.75 15.59 -12.86
C ARG A 38 1.65 16.08 -11.93
N TYR A 39 1.79 15.91 -10.61
CA TYR A 39 0.84 16.44 -9.64
C TYR A 39 0.71 17.96 -9.74
N ARG A 40 1.83 18.70 -9.79
CA ARG A 40 1.81 20.16 -9.94
C ARG A 40 1.15 20.57 -11.26
N ARG A 41 1.48 19.92 -12.38
CA ARG A 41 0.82 20.17 -13.69
C ARG A 41 -0.67 19.85 -13.67
N GLY A 42 -1.08 18.83 -12.91
CA GLY A 42 -2.49 18.45 -12.71
C GLY A 42 -3.25 19.35 -11.72
N GLY A 43 -2.63 20.42 -11.21
CA GLY A 43 -3.27 21.39 -10.31
C GLY A 43 -3.27 21.00 -8.84
N LEU A 44 -2.48 20.00 -8.44
CA LEU A 44 -2.22 19.71 -7.02
C LEU A 44 -1.13 20.64 -6.49
N ILE A 45 -1.30 21.10 -5.25
CA ILE A 45 -0.39 22.02 -4.56
C ILE A 45 0.22 21.28 -3.36
N PRO A 46 1.35 20.59 -3.51
CA PRO A 46 2.06 20.01 -2.37
C PRO A 46 2.57 21.13 -1.46
N PHE A 47 2.11 21.15 -0.19
CA PHE A 47 2.45 22.20 0.76
C PHE A 47 3.15 21.69 2.03
N GLY A 48 3.32 20.37 2.17
CA GLY A 48 3.97 19.75 3.32
C GLY A 48 4.13 18.24 3.15
N ARG A 49 4.64 17.60 4.22
CA ARG A 49 4.81 16.14 4.27
C ARG A 49 3.98 15.54 5.41
N THR A 50 3.61 14.28 5.21
CA THR A 50 2.96 13.44 6.23
C THR A 50 3.97 12.51 6.86
N THR A 51 3.79 12.18 8.13
CA THR A 51 4.61 11.21 8.86
C THR A 51 4.62 9.84 8.17
N SER A 52 5.74 9.14 8.31
CA SER A 52 5.98 7.81 7.74
C SER A 52 6.67 6.91 8.75
N ALA A 53 6.52 5.60 8.63
CA ALA A 53 7.42 4.67 9.32
C ALA A 53 8.86 4.84 8.80
N GLU A 54 9.85 4.57 9.66
CA GLU A 54 11.27 4.64 9.30
C GLU A 54 11.56 3.78 8.07
N LEU A 55 12.09 4.44 7.01
CA LEU A 55 12.40 3.83 5.70
C LEU A 55 11.25 3.00 5.10
N GLY A 56 10.02 3.19 5.58
CA GLY A 56 8.86 2.42 5.13
C GLY A 56 8.76 1.00 5.70
N LEU A 57 9.58 0.64 6.68
CA LEU A 57 9.76 -0.73 7.13
C LEU A 57 8.73 -1.24 8.17
N SER A 58 7.65 -0.51 8.46
CA SER A 58 6.64 -0.95 9.43
C SER A 58 5.22 -0.81 8.90
N PRO A 59 4.28 -1.69 9.31
CA PRO A 59 2.85 -1.55 9.05
C PRO A 59 2.17 -0.53 9.95
N THR A 60 2.92 0.15 10.84
CA THR A 60 2.47 1.24 11.71
C THR A 60 3.38 2.46 11.55
N THR A 61 2.89 3.65 11.91
CA THR A 61 3.64 4.91 11.76
C THR A 61 3.99 5.48 13.14
N GLU A 62 5.10 4.98 13.69
CA GLU A 62 5.53 5.19 15.07
C GLU A 62 7.01 5.63 15.15
N SER A 63 7.48 6.39 14.16
CA SER A 63 8.87 6.83 14.13
C SER A 63 9.16 7.93 15.16
N PRO A 64 10.25 7.81 15.94
CA PRO A 64 10.70 8.83 16.87
C PRO A 64 11.16 10.12 16.20
N ALA A 65 11.45 10.11 14.89
CA ALA A 65 11.83 11.30 14.14
C ALA A 65 10.76 12.42 14.16
N TYR A 66 9.51 12.07 14.46
CA TYR A 66 8.38 13.01 14.51
C TYR A 66 7.87 13.26 15.92
N GLY A 67 8.46 12.65 16.94
CA GLY A 67 7.96 12.65 18.32
C GLY A 67 6.88 11.59 18.55
N PRO A 68 5.65 11.95 18.99
CA PRO A 68 4.62 10.97 19.28
C PRO A 68 4.19 10.15 18.05
N PRO A 69 3.77 8.88 18.24
CA PRO A 69 3.19 8.06 17.17
C PRO A 69 1.98 8.72 16.51
N THR A 70 1.81 8.47 15.21
CA THR A 70 0.65 8.93 14.45
C THR A 70 -0.61 8.22 14.93
N GLN A 71 -1.53 8.98 15.53
CA GLN A 71 -2.79 8.47 16.07
C GLN A 71 -3.81 8.17 14.97
N ASN A 72 -4.62 7.15 15.18
CA ASN A 72 -5.79 6.89 14.35
C ASN A 72 -6.89 7.91 14.67
N PRO A 73 -7.41 8.68 13.69
CA PRO A 73 -8.45 9.69 13.94
C PRO A 73 -9.79 9.10 14.43
N TRP A 74 -10.05 7.82 14.20
CA TRP A 74 -11.25 7.15 14.68
C TRP A 74 -11.17 6.78 16.16
N LYS A 75 -9.99 6.43 16.64
CA LYS A 75 -9.78 6.02 18.03
C LYS A 75 -8.33 6.28 18.44
N THR A 76 -8.12 7.22 19.34
CA THR A 76 -6.80 7.47 19.94
C THR A 76 -6.25 6.22 20.62
N GLY A 77 -4.92 6.08 20.69
CA GLY A 77 -4.26 4.88 21.19
C GLY A 77 -4.16 3.74 20.18
N HIS A 78 -4.76 3.89 18.99
CA HIS A 78 -4.64 2.92 17.90
C HIS A 78 -3.83 3.48 16.74
N SER A 79 -3.20 2.57 15.98
CA SER A 79 -2.37 2.91 14.84
C SER A 79 -3.20 3.42 13.65
N ALA A 80 -2.72 4.46 13.00
CA ALA A 80 -3.22 4.92 11.69
C ALA A 80 -2.78 3.99 10.53
N GLY A 81 -2.15 2.86 10.85
CA GLY A 81 -1.51 2.01 9.86
C GLY A 81 -0.16 2.57 9.40
N GLY A 82 0.47 1.90 8.47
CA GLY A 82 1.79 2.28 7.94
C GLY A 82 2.13 1.56 6.63
N SER A 83 3.16 2.04 6.00
CA SER A 83 4.06 3.11 6.41
C SER A 83 3.54 4.54 6.08
N SER A 84 2.43 4.70 5.33
CA SER A 84 1.84 6.02 4.99
C SER A 84 0.73 6.43 5.98
N GLY A 85 0.91 6.17 7.29
CA GLY A 85 -0.12 6.43 8.31
C GLY A 85 -0.45 7.89 8.46
N GLY A 86 0.54 8.79 8.32
CA GLY A 86 0.31 10.22 8.32
C GLY A 86 -0.63 10.69 7.19
N ALA A 87 -0.53 10.09 6.00
CA ALA A 87 -1.44 10.37 4.90
C ALA A 87 -2.87 9.90 5.22
N GLY A 88 -3.02 8.65 5.72
CA GLY A 88 -4.32 8.13 6.15
C GLY A 88 -4.96 8.98 7.24
N ALA A 89 -4.18 9.36 8.27
CA ALA A 89 -4.65 10.21 9.35
C ALA A 89 -5.06 11.62 8.88
N ALA A 90 -4.28 12.25 7.99
CA ALA A 90 -4.59 13.57 7.44
C ALA A 90 -5.89 13.57 6.62
N LEU A 91 -6.14 12.49 5.85
CA LEU A 91 -7.38 12.30 5.11
C LEU A 91 -8.57 12.09 6.04
N ALA A 92 -8.46 11.14 6.95
CA ALA A 92 -9.57 10.79 7.85
C ALA A 92 -9.92 11.91 8.84
N SER A 93 -8.98 12.77 9.21
CA SER A 93 -9.23 13.96 10.01
C SER A 93 -9.76 15.16 9.21
N GLY A 94 -9.88 15.05 7.88
CA GLY A 94 -10.37 16.12 7.02
C GLY A 94 -9.39 17.24 6.72
N MET A 95 -8.12 17.11 7.07
CA MET A 95 -7.07 18.11 6.78
C MET A 95 -6.87 18.32 5.28
N VAL A 96 -6.88 17.26 4.51
CA VAL A 96 -6.80 17.28 3.04
C VAL A 96 -7.76 16.24 2.45
N ARG A 97 -8.06 16.34 1.18
CA ARG A 97 -8.92 15.38 0.45
C ARG A 97 -8.13 14.32 -0.30
N ILE A 98 -6.85 14.57 -0.49
CA ILE A 98 -5.92 13.76 -1.27
C ILE A 98 -4.53 13.88 -0.67
N ALA A 99 -3.82 12.78 -0.47
CA ALA A 99 -2.48 12.74 0.10
C ALA A 99 -1.65 11.62 -0.54
N HIS A 100 -0.40 11.91 -0.84
CA HIS A 100 0.52 10.95 -1.44
C HIS A 100 0.93 9.85 -0.46
N GLY A 101 1.02 8.61 -0.97
CA GLY A 101 1.55 7.44 -0.29
C GLY A 101 2.47 6.62 -1.18
N SER A 102 3.20 5.69 -0.58
CA SER A 102 3.95 4.66 -1.29
C SER A 102 3.63 3.29 -0.70
N ASP A 103 3.72 2.23 -1.51
CA ASP A 103 3.30 0.88 -1.15
C ASP A 103 4.31 -0.15 -1.67
N GLY A 104 5.12 -0.71 -0.77
CA GLY A 104 6.09 -1.77 -1.05
C GLY A 104 5.75 -3.11 -0.40
N GLY A 105 4.73 -3.13 0.48
CA GLY A 105 4.23 -4.33 1.16
C GLY A 105 2.83 -4.11 1.75
N GLY A 106 2.10 -3.08 1.27
CA GLY A 106 0.78 -2.69 1.77
C GLY A 106 0.69 -1.24 2.26
N SER A 107 1.75 -0.45 2.13
CA SER A 107 1.86 0.85 2.82
C SER A 107 0.98 1.98 2.28
N ILE A 108 0.17 1.80 1.25
CA ILE A 108 -1.00 2.62 0.89
C ILE A 108 -2.26 1.96 1.46
N ARG A 109 -2.42 0.65 1.25
CA ARG A 109 -3.64 -0.10 1.54
C ARG A 109 -3.87 -0.32 3.04
N ILE A 110 -2.81 -0.61 3.80
CA ILE A 110 -2.88 -0.77 5.27
C ILE A 110 -3.40 0.51 5.94
N PRO A 111 -2.78 1.70 5.75
CA PRO A 111 -3.31 2.91 6.36
C PRO A 111 -4.67 3.33 5.78
N ALA A 112 -4.97 3.02 4.53
CA ALA A 112 -6.30 3.23 3.97
C ALA A 112 -7.37 2.43 4.72
N SER A 113 -7.11 1.15 4.99
CA SER A 113 -8.00 0.30 5.79
C SER A 113 -8.12 0.81 7.23
N CYS A 114 -6.99 1.12 7.88
CA CYS A 114 -6.98 1.60 9.27
C CYS A 114 -7.73 2.92 9.47
N CYS A 115 -7.68 3.80 8.49
CA CYS A 115 -8.25 5.14 8.56
C CYS A 115 -9.61 5.29 7.85
N GLY A 116 -10.14 4.23 7.24
CA GLY A 116 -11.42 4.27 6.54
C GLY A 116 -11.42 5.17 5.31
N VAL A 117 -10.31 5.17 4.57
CA VAL A 117 -10.15 5.93 3.31
C VAL A 117 -9.81 5.00 2.15
N LEU A 118 -9.84 5.51 0.92
CA LEU A 118 -9.52 4.72 -0.27
C LEU A 118 -8.01 4.70 -0.51
N GLY A 119 -7.46 3.51 -0.81
CA GLY A 119 -6.04 3.35 -1.14
C GLY A 119 -5.82 2.40 -2.29
N LEU A 120 -5.40 2.91 -3.45
CA LEU A 120 -5.03 2.11 -4.61
C LEU A 120 -3.51 1.99 -4.69
N LYS A 121 -3.01 0.76 -4.71
CA LYS A 121 -1.66 0.43 -5.16
C LYS A 121 -1.70 0.14 -6.67
N PRO A 122 -1.16 1.00 -7.53
CA PRO A 122 -1.15 0.75 -8.97
C PRO A 122 -0.25 -0.43 -9.38
N SER A 123 -0.39 -0.84 -10.60
CA SER A 123 0.49 -1.81 -11.28
C SER A 123 1.94 -1.35 -11.27
N ARG A 124 2.87 -2.30 -11.17
CA ARG A 124 4.31 -2.04 -11.40
C ARG A 124 4.51 -1.41 -12.77
N GLY A 125 5.33 -0.36 -12.83
CA GLY A 125 5.62 0.37 -14.06
C GLY A 125 4.56 1.39 -14.48
N LEU A 126 3.36 1.41 -13.85
CA LEU A 126 2.35 2.42 -14.18
C LEU A 126 2.71 3.81 -13.67
N MET A 127 3.33 3.92 -12.50
CA MET A 127 3.69 5.20 -11.90
C MET A 127 5.16 5.52 -12.11
N PRO A 128 5.53 6.79 -12.44
CA PRO A 128 6.91 7.18 -12.61
C PRO A 128 7.65 7.28 -11.27
N LEU A 129 8.89 6.81 -11.22
CA LEU A 129 9.76 6.91 -10.03
C LEU A 129 11.02 7.79 -10.28
N GLY A 130 11.24 8.24 -11.53
CA GLY A 130 12.37 9.11 -11.90
C GLY A 130 12.29 10.53 -11.34
N PRO A 131 13.36 11.32 -11.51
CA PRO A 131 14.60 10.94 -12.20
C PRO A 131 15.63 10.25 -11.30
N LEU A 132 15.41 10.18 -9.97
CA LEU A 132 16.40 9.72 -9.00
C LEU A 132 16.41 8.19 -8.82
N LYS A 133 15.31 7.52 -9.19
CA LYS A 133 15.15 6.06 -9.05
C LYS A 133 14.49 5.49 -10.28
N GLY A 134 14.90 4.29 -10.70
CA GLY A 134 14.16 3.49 -11.69
C GLY A 134 13.08 2.64 -11.04
N GLU A 135 13.36 2.12 -9.84
CA GLU A 135 12.43 1.27 -9.09
C GLU A 135 12.65 1.42 -7.57
N GLY A 136 11.70 0.91 -6.78
CA GLY A 136 11.80 0.84 -5.33
C GLY A 136 11.77 -0.61 -4.85
N TRP A 137 12.72 -0.99 -3.98
CA TRP A 137 12.82 -2.32 -3.36
C TRP A 137 12.81 -3.48 -4.38
N GLY A 138 13.60 -3.37 -5.47
CA GLY A 138 13.64 -4.42 -6.50
C GLY A 138 12.30 -4.59 -7.23
N GLY A 139 11.60 -3.49 -7.50
CA GLY A 139 10.31 -3.50 -8.20
C GLY A 139 9.09 -3.80 -7.33
N LEU A 140 9.24 -3.95 -6.01
CA LEU A 140 8.12 -4.20 -5.09
C LEU A 140 7.29 -2.94 -4.80
N ALA A 141 7.91 -1.77 -4.82
CA ALA A 141 7.29 -0.52 -4.38
C ALA A 141 6.75 0.32 -5.54
N THR A 142 5.62 0.96 -5.30
CA THR A 142 5.00 1.96 -6.17
C THR A 142 4.48 3.14 -5.34
N GLU A 143 4.14 4.24 -6.00
CA GLU A 143 3.61 5.44 -5.36
C GLU A 143 2.26 5.82 -5.96
N HIS A 144 1.35 6.37 -5.15
CA HIS A 144 0.07 6.91 -5.62
C HIS A 144 -0.59 7.77 -4.54
N MET A 145 -1.66 8.46 -4.90
CA MET A 145 -2.49 9.20 -3.94
C MET A 145 -3.47 8.28 -3.21
N MET A 146 -3.54 8.43 -1.89
CA MET A 146 -4.68 8.01 -1.08
C MET A 146 -5.74 9.11 -1.10
N THR A 147 -7.02 8.76 -1.10
CA THR A 147 -8.12 9.72 -1.27
C THR A 147 -9.32 9.35 -0.41
N ILE A 148 -10.23 10.30 -0.23
CA ILE A 148 -11.50 10.02 0.46
C ILE A 148 -12.60 9.58 -0.50
N SER A 149 -12.43 9.76 -1.82
CA SER A 149 -13.42 9.39 -2.85
C SER A 149 -12.78 8.64 -4.01
N VAL A 150 -13.57 7.80 -4.68
CA VAL A 150 -13.14 7.07 -5.87
C VAL A 150 -12.86 8.00 -7.04
N ARG A 151 -13.66 9.07 -7.19
CA ARG A 151 -13.46 10.11 -8.20
C ARG A 151 -12.07 10.75 -8.09
N ASP A 152 -11.63 11.08 -6.88
CA ASP A 152 -10.35 11.76 -6.67
C ASP A 152 -9.17 10.79 -6.89
N CYS A 153 -9.35 9.50 -6.59
CA CYS A 153 -8.38 8.44 -6.92
C CYS A 153 -8.21 8.31 -8.45
N ALA A 154 -9.32 8.22 -9.18
CA ALA A 154 -9.32 8.17 -10.63
C ALA A 154 -8.68 9.41 -11.27
N ALA A 155 -9.00 10.60 -10.76
CA ALA A 155 -8.39 11.85 -11.23
C ALA A 155 -6.86 11.86 -11.01
N SER A 156 -6.40 11.28 -9.90
CA SER A 156 -4.96 11.17 -9.60
C SER A 156 -4.24 10.25 -10.59
N LEU A 157 -4.87 9.14 -10.98
CA LEU A 157 -4.33 8.27 -12.03
C LEU A 157 -4.27 8.99 -13.37
N ASP A 158 -5.35 9.66 -13.77
CA ASP A 158 -5.40 10.39 -15.06
C ASP A 158 -4.27 11.41 -15.22
N ILE A 159 -3.81 12.04 -14.12
CA ILE A 159 -2.72 13.04 -14.17
C ILE A 159 -1.33 12.45 -13.96
N SER A 160 -1.20 11.26 -13.37
CA SER A 160 0.11 10.74 -12.94
C SER A 160 0.55 9.44 -13.60
N ALA A 161 -0.38 8.67 -14.18
CA ALA A 161 -0.07 7.38 -14.81
C ALA A 161 0.82 7.52 -16.06
N GLY A 162 1.58 6.47 -16.34
CA GLY A 162 2.51 6.35 -17.47
C GLY A 162 3.97 6.38 -17.04
N ALA A 163 4.80 5.63 -17.75
CA ALA A 163 6.25 5.60 -17.53
C ALA A 163 6.89 6.98 -17.73
N ASP A 164 8.02 7.22 -17.10
CA ASP A 164 8.90 8.35 -17.36
C ASP A 164 10.05 7.97 -18.29
N VAL A 165 10.82 8.97 -18.70
CA VAL A 165 11.96 8.75 -19.58
C VAL A 165 13.04 7.95 -18.85
N GLY A 166 13.40 6.78 -19.39
CA GLY A 166 14.39 5.87 -18.80
C GLY A 166 13.82 4.94 -17.72
N ALA A 167 12.50 4.86 -17.58
CA ALA A 167 11.87 3.89 -16.69
C ALA A 167 12.27 2.44 -17.06
N PRO A 168 12.57 1.57 -16.08
CA PRO A 168 13.01 0.19 -16.35
C PRO A 168 11.87 -0.73 -16.80
N TYR A 169 10.61 -0.31 -16.61
CA TYR A 169 9.41 -1.05 -16.96
C TYR A 169 8.58 -0.29 -17.99
N ALA A 170 8.03 -1.00 -18.97
CA ALA A 170 6.96 -0.48 -19.79
C ALA A 170 5.69 -0.29 -18.94
N ALA A 171 5.03 0.85 -19.06
CA ALA A 171 3.75 1.05 -18.39
C ALA A 171 2.70 0.09 -18.98
N PRO A 172 1.81 -0.49 -18.15
CA PRO A 172 0.63 -1.17 -18.64
C PRO A 172 -0.19 -0.27 -19.57
N ALA A 173 -0.90 -0.88 -20.51
CA ALA A 173 -1.77 -0.14 -21.43
C ALA A 173 -2.83 0.65 -20.64
N GLN A 174 -2.99 1.91 -21.02
CA GLN A 174 -4.03 2.76 -20.45
C GLN A 174 -5.40 2.35 -21.00
N PRO A 175 -6.49 2.48 -20.22
CA PRO A 175 -7.83 2.23 -20.73
C PRO A 175 -8.18 3.22 -21.86
N ALA A 176 -9.11 2.82 -22.73
CA ALA A 176 -9.54 3.65 -23.85
C ALA A 176 -10.26 4.94 -23.41
N GLU A 177 -10.96 4.89 -22.28
CA GLU A 177 -11.56 6.04 -21.60
C GLU A 177 -10.74 6.43 -20.37
N SER A 178 -10.78 7.69 -19.93
CA SER A 178 -10.08 8.12 -18.72
C SER A 178 -10.62 7.40 -17.48
N TYR A 179 -9.77 7.22 -16.46
CA TYR A 179 -10.21 6.60 -15.19
C TYR A 179 -11.38 7.35 -14.56
N ARG A 180 -11.41 8.69 -14.69
CA ARG A 180 -12.55 9.50 -14.24
C ARG A 180 -13.84 9.21 -15.01
N ALA A 181 -13.74 8.97 -16.32
CA ALA A 181 -14.92 8.63 -17.12
C ALA A 181 -15.49 7.26 -16.70
N VAL A 182 -14.62 6.27 -16.47
CA VAL A 182 -15.01 4.96 -15.92
C VAL A 182 -15.78 5.13 -14.60
N VAL A 183 -15.21 5.87 -13.67
CA VAL A 183 -15.85 6.11 -12.35
C VAL A 183 -17.16 6.89 -12.49
N ALA A 184 -17.22 7.92 -13.32
CA ALA A 184 -18.43 8.72 -13.53
C ALA A 184 -19.58 7.88 -14.10
N ARG A 185 -19.31 7.01 -15.05
CA ARG A 185 -20.27 6.06 -15.64
C ARG A 185 -20.85 5.13 -14.58
N VAL A 186 -20.00 4.49 -13.79
CA VAL A 186 -20.43 3.51 -12.77
C VAL A 186 -21.10 4.21 -11.58
N SER A 187 -20.66 5.42 -11.19
CA SER A 187 -21.31 6.17 -10.12
C SER A 187 -22.73 6.62 -10.51
N ALA A 188 -22.96 6.92 -11.80
CA ALA A 188 -24.28 7.26 -12.31
C ALA A 188 -25.19 6.04 -12.45
N ASP A 189 -24.64 4.91 -12.87
CA ASP A 189 -25.34 3.63 -13.00
C ASP A 189 -24.43 2.47 -12.52
N PRO A 190 -24.55 2.04 -11.26
CA PRO A 190 -23.76 0.94 -10.72
C PRO A 190 -23.93 -0.39 -11.46
N GLN A 191 -25.01 -0.59 -12.20
CA GLN A 191 -25.27 -1.78 -13.02
C GLN A 191 -24.51 -1.74 -14.37
N SER A 192 -23.95 -0.58 -14.75
CA SER A 192 -23.14 -0.43 -15.97
C SER A 192 -21.75 -1.07 -15.86
N ALA A 193 -21.29 -1.42 -14.65
CA ALA A 193 -20.05 -2.16 -14.45
C ALA A 193 -20.15 -3.59 -15.03
N THR A 194 -19.07 -4.04 -15.65
CA THR A 194 -19.03 -5.39 -16.21
C THR A 194 -19.04 -6.45 -15.11
N ARG A 195 -19.90 -7.45 -15.23
CA ARG A 195 -19.96 -8.58 -14.29
C ARG A 195 -18.65 -9.37 -14.31
N ARG A 196 -18.16 -9.74 -13.13
CA ARG A 196 -16.86 -10.40 -12.93
C ARG A 196 -17.03 -11.69 -12.13
N ARG A 197 -16.13 -12.63 -12.37
CA ARG A 197 -15.94 -13.79 -11.53
C ARG A 197 -14.84 -13.48 -10.52
N ILE A 198 -15.18 -13.40 -9.24
CA ILE A 198 -14.33 -12.90 -8.16
C ILE A 198 -14.04 -14.04 -7.19
N ALA A 199 -12.77 -14.46 -7.10
CA ALA A 199 -12.33 -15.32 -6.02
C ALA A 199 -12.37 -14.54 -4.70
N PHE A 200 -12.73 -15.17 -3.56
CA PHE A 200 -12.63 -14.50 -2.27
C PHE A 200 -12.23 -15.45 -1.15
N ILE A 201 -11.61 -14.88 -0.14
CA ILE A 201 -11.28 -15.56 1.13
C ILE A 201 -11.58 -14.65 2.31
N ASN A 202 -12.10 -15.25 3.39
CA ASN A 202 -12.28 -14.66 4.72
C ASN A 202 -11.41 -15.36 5.78
N THR A 203 -10.31 -16.00 5.34
CA THR A 203 -9.31 -16.73 6.10
C THR A 203 -7.92 -16.27 5.70
N THR A 204 -6.84 -16.78 6.32
CA THR A 204 -5.49 -16.63 5.74
C THR A 204 -5.36 -17.41 4.42
N TYR A 205 -4.27 -17.25 3.69
CA TYR A 205 -4.01 -18.00 2.45
C TYR A 205 -3.94 -19.51 2.66
N GLU A 206 -3.62 -19.94 3.89
CA GLU A 206 -3.58 -21.34 4.32
C GLU A 206 -4.91 -21.84 4.89
N GLY A 207 -5.98 -21.04 4.85
CA GLY A 207 -7.28 -21.38 5.43
C GLY A 207 -7.37 -21.17 6.95
N GLY A 208 -6.36 -20.52 7.56
CA GLY A 208 -6.34 -20.23 9.00
C GLY A 208 -7.32 -19.12 9.39
N VAL A 209 -7.73 -19.12 10.67
CA VAL A 209 -8.69 -18.17 11.23
C VAL A 209 -8.07 -16.77 11.36
N ILE A 210 -8.84 -15.74 11.00
CA ILE A 210 -8.55 -14.33 11.22
C ILE A 210 -9.55 -13.74 12.23
N HIS A 211 -9.43 -12.45 12.55
CA HIS A 211 -10.36 -11.79 13.46
C HIS A 211 -11.82 -11.90 12.94
N PRO A 212 -12.80 -12.33 13.78
CA PRO A 212 -14.16 -12.61 13.32
C PRO A 212 -14.84 -11.42 12.63
N GLU A 213 -14.64 -10.19 13.10
CA GLU A 213 -15.26 -9.00 12.49
C GLU A 213 -14.65 -8.70 11.11
N VAL A 214 -13.38 -9.03 10.89
CA VAL A 214 -12.74 -8.90 9.58
C VAL A 214 -13.27 -9.96 8.62
N ALA A 215 -13.38 -11.22 9.08
CA ALA A 215 -13.97 -12.29 8.28
C ALA A 215 -15.42 -11.97 7.88
N ALA A 216 -16.24 -11.52 8.85
CA ALA A 216 -17.63 -11.11 8.60
C ALA A 216 -17.75 -9.95 7.62
N THR A 217 -16.81 -8.99 7.66
CA THR A 217 -16.76 -7.86 6.70
C THR A 217 -16.50 -8.34 5.28
N VAL A 218 -15.61 -9.30 5.07
CA VAL A 218 -15.38 -9.88 3.73
C VAL A 218 -16.59 -10.68 3.25
N ASP A 219 -17.23 -11.46 4.13
CA ASP A 219 -18.45 -12.19 3.77
C ASP A 219 -19.59 -11.24 3.39
N GLU A 220 -19.72 -10.12 4.09
CA GLU A 220 -20.69 -9.07 3.74
C GLU A 220 -20.36 -8.44 2.38
N ALA A 221 -19.09 -8.15 2.11
CA ALA A 221 -18.63 -7.63 0.82
C ALA A 221 -18.91 -8.63 -0.32
N ALA A 222 -18.66 -9.92 -0.10
CA ALA A 222 -18.96 -10.96 -1.08
C ALA A 222 -20.45 -11.01 -1.39
N ARG A 223 -21.32 -10.99 -0.38
CA ARG A 223 -22.77 -10.92 -0.57
C ARG A 223 -23.19 -9.64 -1.30
N PHE A 224 -22.63 -8.50 -0.94
CA PHE A 224 -22.90 -7.22 -1.60
C PHE A 224 -22.57 -7.28 -3.10
N PHE A 225 -21.37 -7.73 -3.49
CA PHE A 225 -21.01 -7.86 -4.90
C PHE A 225 -21.86 -8.88 -5.65
N ALA A 226 -22.32 -9.97 -4.98
CA ALA A 226 -23.24 -10.93 -5.58
C ALA A 226 -24.61 -10.28 -5.91
N THR A 227 -25.12 -9.34 -5.09
CA THR A 227 -26.38 -8.61 -5.40
C THR A 227 -26.24 -7.73 -6.65
N LEU A 228 -25.03 -7.36 -7.02
CA LEU A 228 -24.72 -6.59 -8.24
C LEU A 228 -24.50 -7.48 -9.47
N GLY A 229 -24.63 -8.80 -9.32
CA GLY A 229 -24.54 -9.78 -10.40
C GLY A 229 -23.11 -10.29 -10.66
N HIS A 230 -22.13 -9.99 -9.78
CA HIS A 230 -20.84 -10.64 -9.82
C HIS A 230 -20.93 -12.09 -9.32
N GLU A 231 -20.12 -12.97 -9.88
CA GLU A 231 -19.98 -14.36 -9.41
C GLU A 231 -18.90 -14.43 -8.33
N LEU A 232 -19.28 -14.69 -7.08
CA LEU A 232 -18.38 -14.82 -5.94
C LEU A 232 -18.06 -16.29 -5.66
N VAL A 233 -16.78 -16.65 -5.71
CA VAL A 233 -16.32 -18.05 -5.54
C VAL A 233 -15.32 -18.12 -4.39
N PRO A 234 -15.63 -18.87 -3.31
CA PRO A 234 -14.61 -19.14 -2.28
C PRO A 234 -13.46 -19.93 -2.88
N ALA A 235 -12.24 -19.34 -2.87
CA ALA A 235 -11.07 -19.99 -3.44
C ALA A 235 -9.78 -19.47 -2.81
N LEU A 236 -8.94 -20.38 -2.33
CA LEU A 236 -7.61 -20.07 -1.82
C LEU A 236 -6.66 -19.79 -3.00
N PRO A 237 -5.76 -18.81 -2.87
CA PRO A 237 -4.72 -18.61 -3.87
C PRO A 237 -3.71 -19.77 -3.82
N PRO A 238 -3.01 -20.07 -4.93
CA PRO A 238 -2.02 -21.17 -4.98
C PRO A 238 -0.68 -20.79 -4.33
N VAL A 239 -0.70 -20.08 -3.21
CA VAL A 239 0.47 -19.60 -2.44
C VAL A 239 0.12 -19.47 -0.97
N GLY A 240 1.13 -19.60 -0.09
CA GLY A 240 1.03 -19.33 1.33
C GLY A 240 1.55 -17.93 1.71
N SER A 241 1.12 -17.40 2.86
CA SER A 241 1.50 -16.06 3.33
C SER A 241 3.01 -15.93 3.56
N GLU A 242 3.64 -16.94 4.17
CA GLU A 242 5.09 -16.95 4.38
C GLU A 242 5.85 -17.14 3.07
N GLU A 243 5.34 -17.95 2.15
CA GLU A 243 5.91 -18.15 0.82
C GLU A 243 5.94 -16.83 0.02
N VAL A 244 4.93 -15.97 0.18
CA VAL A 244 4.89 -14.64 -0.44
C VAL A 244 5.91 -13.71 0.23
N LEU A 245 5.96 -13.67 1.57
CA LEU A 245 6.75 -12.66 2.27
C LEU A 245 8.25 -13.00 2.26
N SER A 246 8.63 -14.28 2.39
CA SER A 246 10.03 -14.71 2.53
C SER A 246 10.95 -14.21 1.42
N PRO A 247 10.64 -14.31 0.11
CA PRO A 247 11.53 -13.83 -0.94
C PRO A 247 11.58 -12.29 -1.01
N MET A 248 10.60 -11.59 -0.45
CA MET A 248 10.60 -10.13 -0.41
C MET A 248 11.57 -9.56 0.65
N LEU A 249 11.79 -10.27 1.76
CA LEU A 249 12.58 -9.76 2.88
C LEU A 249 14.04 -9.44 2.50
N PRO A 250 14.78 -10.30 1.76
CA PRO A 250 16.12 -9.98 1.28
C PRO A 250 16.14 -8.75 0.35
N LEU A 251 15.14 -8.60 -0.53
CA LEU A 251 15.05 -7.45 -1.44
C LEU A 251 14.83 -6.15 -0.67
N ILE A 252 13.89 -6.15 0.27
CA ILE A 252 13.57 -5.00 1.13
C ILE A 252 14.78 -4.61 2.00
N ALA A 253 15.40 -5.58 2.66
CA ALA A 253 16.53 -5.36 3.54
C ALA A 253 17.76 -4.82 2.77
N SER A 254 18.06 -5.39 1.60
CA SER A 254 19.16 -4.94 0.74
C SER A 254 18.94 -3.51 0.25
N ALA A 255 17.72 -3.15 -0.15
CA ALA A 255 17.40 -1.79 -0.58
C ALA A 255 17.51 -0.79 0.58
N ALA A 256 17.05 -1.16 1.79
CA ALA A 256 17.20 -0.33 2.98
C ALA A 256 18.66 -0.15 3.38
N ALA A 257 19.43 -1.23 3.39
CA ALA A 257 20.88 -1.18 3.69
C ALA A 257 21.64 -0.29 2.70
N ASN A 258 21.38 -0.45 1.39
CA ASN A 258 21.98 0.38 0.35
C ASN A 258 21.65 1.88 0.56
N ALA A 259 20.40 2.21 0.86
CA ALA A 259 20.01 3.61 1.12
C ALA A 259 20.71 4.17 2.35
N ILE A 260 20.81 3.42 3.45
CA ILE A 260 21.50 3.81 4.68
C ILE A 260 22.99 4.00 4.42
N ASP A 261 23.65 2.98 3.84
CA ASP A 261 25.09 2.99 3.65
C ASP A 261 25.55 4.06 2.67
N SER A 262 24.79 4.29 1.60
CA SER A 262 25.05 5.38 0.65
C SER A 262 24.94 6.77 1.31
N PHE A 263 23.91 6.98 2.15
CA PHE A 263 23.74 8.24 2.87
C PHE A 263 24.84 8.44 3.93
N VAL A 264 25.18 7.40 4.68
CA VAL A 264 26.27 7.44 5.68
C VAL A 264 27.61 7.77 5.01
N ALA A 265 27.90 7.16 3.85
CA ALA A 265 29.09 7.44 3.07
C ALA A 265 29.13 8.91 2.57
N ALA A 266 28.00 9.38 2.03
CA ALA A 266 27.91 10.75 1.48
C ALA A 266 28.08 11.85 2.55
N ARG A 267 27.59 11.63 3.78
CA ARG A 267 27.71 12.61 4.87
C ARG A 267 29.09 12.60 5.57
N GLY A 268 29.96 11.61 5.30
CA GLY A 268 31.34 11.53 5.80
C GLY A 268 31.50 11.25 7.29
N ARG A 269 30.43 10.90 8.03
CA ARG A 269 30.50 10.49 9.44
C ARG A 269 29.82 9.14 9.69
N ARG A 270 30.32 8.41 10.71
CA ARG A 270 29.76 7.11 11.08
C ARG A 270 28.33 7.23 11.60
N LEU A 271 27.57 6.15 11.47
CA LEU A 271 26.24 5.98 12.06
C LEU A 271 26.36 6.01 13.60
N ALA A 272 25.56 6.83 14.26
CA ALA A 272 25.40 6.83 15.71
C ALA A 272 24.36 5.79 16.15
N ALA A 273 24.41 5.36 17.41
CA ALA A 273 23.59 4.25 17.92
C ALA A 273 22.08 4.57 17.95
N ASP A 274 21.71 5.86 18.04
CA ASP A 274 20.34 6.35 18.17
C ASP A 274 19.75 6.91 16.85
N GLU A 275 20.49 6.83 15.74
CA GLU A 275 20.03 7.37 14.45
C GLU A 275 19.04 6.46 13.71
N LEU A 276 18.99 5.16 14.04
CA LEU A 276 18.10 4.18 13.45
C LEU A 276 17.40 3.36 14.52
N GLN A 277 16.16 2.98 14.27
CA GLN A 277 15.44 2.06 15.14
C GLN A 277 16.05 0.64 15.09
N PRO A 278 15.93 -0.16 16.17
CA PRO A 278 16.52 -1.51 16.23
C PRO A 278 16.16 -2.42 15.06
N THR A 279 14.89 -2.43 14.63
CA THR A 279 14.46 -3.26 13.47
C THR A 279 15.13 -2.82 12.16
N THR A 280 15.36 -1.53 11.98
CA THR A 280 16.08 -1.01 10.79
C THR A 280 17.55 -1.40 10.81
N LEU A 281 18.19 -1.33 11.96
CA LEU A 281 19.55 -1.86 12.15
C LEU A 281 19.61 -3.35 11.87
N GLY A 282 18.67 -4.12 12.40
CA GLY A 282 18.56 -5.57 12.14
C GLY A 282 18.37 -5.88 10.65
N ALA A 283 17.55 -5.11 9.93
CA ALA A 283 17.40 -5.27 8.48
C ALA A 283 18.71 -5.00 7.73
N ARG A 284 19.45 -3.95 8.13
CA ARG A 284 20.76 -3.63 7.54
C ARG A 284 21.79 -4.74 7.79
N GLU A 285 21.87 -5.31 8.99
CA GLU A 285 22.77 -6.42 9.29
C GLU A 285 22.36 -7.70 8.56
N TYR A 286 21.05 -8.01 8.51
CA TYR A 286 20.54 -9.14 7.73
C TYR A 286 20.94 -9.02 6.24
N ALA A 287 20.81 -7.85 5.66
CA ALA A 287 21.18 -7.59 4.26
C ALA A 287 22.66 -7.87 3.96
N ARG A 288 23.56 -7.62 4.91
CA ARG A 288 25.00 -7.87 4.76
C ARG A 288 25.37 -9.33 4.63
N ALA A 289 24.52 -10.23 5.14
CA ALA A 289 24.70 -11.67 5.02
C ALA A 289 24.17 -12.25 3.70
N ILE A 290 23.48 -11.42 2.87
CA ILE A 290 22.86 -11.86 1.62
C ILE A 290 23.89 -11.77 0.49
N SER A 291 24.19 -12.90 -0.15
CA SER A 291 24.99 -12.92 -1.37
C SER A 291 24.21 -12.47 -2.60
N GLY A 292 24.90 -12.03 -3.65
CA GLY A 292 24.26 -11.69 -4.93
C GLY A 292 23.46 -12.86 -5.52
N SER A 293 23.93 -14.12 -5.37
CA SER A 293 23.18 -15.30 -5.83
C SER A 293 21.90 -15.54 -5.04
N GLN A 294 21.91 -15.31 -3.73
CA GLN A 294 20.69 -15.39 -2.90
C GLN A 294 19.68 -14.29 -3.29
N TYR A 295 20.15 -13.06 -3.57
CA TYR A 295 19.28 -11.98 -4.05
C TYR A 295 18.60 -12.37 -5.37
N VAL A 296 19.35 -12.89 -6.35
CA VAL A 296 18.81 -13.34 -7.64
C VAL A 296 17.79 -14.47 -7.44
N ALA A 297 18.09 -15.46 -6.60
CA ALA A 297 17.15 -16.55 -6.30
C ALA A 297 15.81 -16.03 -5.71
N CYS A 298 15.85 -14.97 -4.88
CA CYS A 298 14.63 -14.34 -4.39
C CYS A 298 13.82 -13.66 -5.51
N VAL A 299 14.49 -13.01 -6.46
CA VAL A 299 13.83 -12.42 -7.65
C VAL A 299 13.18 -13.52 -8.49
N ASP A 300 13.87 -14.63 -8.74
CA ASP A 300 13.32 -15.78 -9.49
C ASP A 300 12.10 -16.38 -8.81
N THR A 301 12.14 -16.53 -7.48
CA THR A 301 10.99 -16.98 -6.68
C THR A 301 9.81 -16.03 -6.80
N CYS A 302 10.05 -14.71 -6.75
CA CYS A 302 9.00 -13.71 -6.98
C CYS A 302 8.37 -13.86 -8.38
N HIS A 303 9.17 -14.12 -9.41
CA HIS A 303 8.68 -14.36 -10.78
C HIS A 303 7.84 -15.64 -10.88
N GLU A 304 8.27 -16.73 -10.21
CA GLU A 304 7.50 -17.98 -10.17
C GLU A 304 6.13 -17.80 -9.51
N ILE A 305 6.09 -17.16 -8.35
CA ILE A 305 4.84 -16.83 -7.63
C ILE A 305 3.96 -15.94 -8.52
N THR A 306 4.53 -14.93 -9.17
CA THR A 306 3.79 -14.05 -10.10
C THR A 306 3.11 -14.84 -11.21
N ARG A 307 3.78 -15.84 -11.79
CA ARG A 307 3.18 -16.71 -12.83
C ARG A 307 2.06 -17.59 -12.29
N ARG A 308 2.18 -18.10 -11.06
CA ARG A 308 1.11 -18.88 -10.41
C ARG A 308 -0.13 -18.03 -10.16
N ILE A 309 0.05 -16.82 -9.62
CA ILE A 309 -1.06 -15.88 -9.41
C ILE A 309 -1.61 -15.34 -10.72
N GLY A 310 -0.76 -15.12 -11.73
CA GLY A 310 -1.21 -14.74 -13.07
C GLY A 310 -2.15 -15.78 -13.68
N ARG A 311 -1.87 -17.07 -13.52
CA ARG A 311 -2.79 -18.15 -13.95
C ARG A 311 -4.07 -18.19 -13.10
N PHE A 312 -3.99 -17.95 -11.81
CA PHE A 312 -5.17 -17.87 -10.92
C PHE A 312 -6.10 -16.72 -11.32
N LEU A 313 -5.54 -15.57 -11.73
CA LEU A 313 -6.27 -14.38 -12.18
C LEU A 313 -6.42 -14.30 -13.70
N HIS A 314 -6.24 -15.40 -14.42
CA HIS A 314 -6.49 -15.50 -15.85
C HIS A 314 -7.77 -16.29 -16.11
N ARG A 315 -8.84 -15.56 -16.44
CA ARG A 315 -10.12 -16.19 -16.77
C ARG A 315 -10.09 -16.80 -18.17
N ASP A 316 -10.30 -18.11 -18.24
CA ASP A 316 -10.50 -18.85 -19.49
C ASP A 316 -11.78 -19.70 -19.36
N GLY A 317 -12.87 -19.22 -19.94
CA GLY A 317 -14.18 -19.84 -19.82
C GLY A 317 -14.67 -19.94 -18.35
N ALA A 318 -14.79 -21.17 -17.86
CA ALA A 318 -15.18 -21.47 -16.48
C ALA A 318 -14.00 -21.51 -15.50
N HIS A 319 -12.77 -21.42 -15.99
CA HIS A 319 -11.56 -21.49 -15.16
C HIS A 319 -11.00 -20.10 -14.84
N GLY A 320 -10.26 -20.01 -13.74
CA GLY A 320 -9.64 -18.77 -13.26
C GLY A 320 -10.64 -17.72 -12.81
N TYR A 321 -10.13 -16.54 -12.48
CA TYR A 321 -10.90 -15.44 -11.90
C TYR A 321 -10.50 -14.12 -12.55
N ASP A 322 -11.41 -13.15 -12.58
CA ASP A 322 -11.11 -11.79 -13.01
C ASP A 322 -10.43 -10.99 -11.90
N LEU A 323 -10.83 -11.23 -10.63
CA LEU A 323 -10.40 -10.47 -9.46
C LEU A 323 -10.31 -11.38 -8.23
N PHE A 324 -9.58 -10.89 -7.21
CA PHE A 324 -9.42 -11.57 -5.93
C PHE A 324 -9.74 -10.63 -4.77
N LEU A 325 -10.79 -10.95 -4.00
CA LEU A 325 -11.24 -10.22 -2.83
C LEU A 325 -10.66 -10.86 -1.55
N THR A 326 -10.01 -10.07 -0.72
CA THR A 326 -9.42 -10.48 0.56
C THR A 326 -9.65 -9.42 1.64
N PRO A 327 -9.36 -9.71 2.90
CA PRO A 327 -9.09 -8.64 3.87
C PRO A 327 -7.85 -7.82 3.44
N VAL A 328 -7.72 -6.60 3.97
CA VAL A 328 -6.45 -5.86 3.93
C VAL A 328 -5.53 -6.33 5.07
N LEU A 329 -6.09 -6.44 6.26
CA LEU A 329 -5.45 -6.85 7.50
C LEU A 329 -6.19 -8.05 8.11
N ALA A 330 -5.48 -8.88 8.88
CA ALA A 330 -6.08 -10.04 9.55
C ALA A 330 -6.86 -9.67 10.82
N GLN A 331 -6.78 -8.41 11.27
CA GLN A 331 -7.48 -7.88 12.45
C GLN A 331 -7.74 -6.38 12.27
N PRO A 332 -8.64 -5.76 13.08
CA PRO A 332 -8.80 -4.30 13.12
C PRO A 332 -7.50 -3.57 13.43
N PRO A 333 -7.45 -2.23 13.26
CA PRO A 333 -6.26 -1.43 13.56
C PRO A 333 -5.67 -1.74 14.94
N ALA A 334 -4.37 -2.08 14.96
CA ALA A 334 -3.70 -2.49 16.19
C ALA A 334 -3.50 -1.31 17.16
N PRO A 335 -3.44 -1.55 18.47
CA PRO A 335 -2.96 -0.56 19.43
C PRO A 335 -1.55 -0.07 19.07
N ILE A 336 -1.26 1.20 19.36
CA ILE A 336 0.07 1.77 19.24
C ILE A 336 1.06 0.98 20.11
N GLY A 337 2.29 0.80 19.63
CA GLY A 337 3.34 0.00 20.26
C GLY A 337 3.31 -1.49 19.92
N ARG A 338 2.19 -2.02 19.36
CA ARG A 338 2.07 -3.46 19.07
C ARG A 338 3.05 -3.93 18.01
N TYR A 339 3.39 -3.08 17.07
CA TYR A 339 4.34 -3.33 15.97
C TYR A 339 5.46 -2.27 15.95
N ALA A 340 5.87 -1.80 17.15
CA ALA A 340 7.02 -0.92 17.29
C ALA A 340 8.27 -1.56 16.69
N MET A 341 9.15 -0.72 16.12
CA MET A 341 10.39 -1.17 15.46
C MET A 341 11.54 -1.33 16.48
N ASP A 342 11.26 -1.92 17.63
CA ASP A 342 12.17 -2.12 18.77
C ASP A 342 12.86 -3.50 18.78
N ASN A 343 12.50 -4.40 17.86
CA ASN A 343 13.09 -5.72 17.73
C ASN A 343 14.26 -5.72 16.74
N ALA A 344 15.47 -5.97 17.23
CA ALA A 344 16.66 -6.05 16.39
C ALA A 344 16.70 -7.30 15.50
N ASP A 345 15.95 -8.37 15.83
CA ASP A 345 15.80 -9.52 14.95
C ASP A 345 14.76 -9.20 13.87
N TYR A 346 15.26 -8.81 12.68
CA TYR A 346 14.43 -8.45 11.54
C TYR A 346 13.50 -9.57 11.08
N LEU A 347 13.99 -10.82 11.06
CA LEU A 347 13.16 -11.94 10.63
C LEU A 347 12.08 -12.27 11.65
N ALA A 348 12.40 -12.26 12.95
CA ALA A 348 11.42 -12.44 14.00
C ALA A 348 10.36 -11.32 14.00
N TYR A 349 10.75 -10.05 13.73
CA TYR A 349 9.81 -8.95 13.56
C TYR A 349 8.85 -9.20 12.36
N ARG A 350 9.35 -9.76 11.27
CA ARG A 350 8.55 -10.02 10.05
C ARG A 350 7.72 -11.29 10.12
N LEU A 351 8.35 -12.43 10.42
CA LEU A 351 7.79 -13.78 10.28
C LEU A 351 7.45 -14.44 11.62
N GLY A 352 7.90 -13.88 12.74
CA GLY A 352 7.66 -14.45 14.05
C GLY A 352 6.17 -14.57 14.39
N LYS A 353 5.82 -15.41 15.35
CA LYS A 353 4.42 -15.64 15.81
C LYS A 353 3.67 -14.38 16.19
N LYS A 354 4.38 -13.34 16.66
CA LYS A 354 3.83 -12.02 16.96
C LYS A 354 4.27 -10.97 15.93
N GLY A 355 4.82 -11.39 14.81
CA GLY A 355 5.36 -10.53 13.77
C GLY A 355 4.31 -9.92 12.85
N VAL A 356 4.81 -9.16 11.90
CA VAL A 356 3.99 -8.41 10.94
C VAL A 356 3.15 -9.33 10.06
N ILE A 357 3.63 -10.56 9.76
CA ILE A 357 2.90 -11.53 8.93
C ILE A 357 1.52 -11.87 9.51
N GLY A 358 1.39 -11.96 10.82
CA GLY A 358 0.10 -12.22 11.47
C GLY A 358 -0.88 -11.05 11.43
N TYR A 359 -0.40 -9.85 11.12
CA TYR A 359 -1.21 -8.64 10.99
C TYR A 359 -1.60 -8.34 9.56
N SER A 360 -0.63 -8.39 8.65
CA SER A 360 -0.80 -8.03 7.23
C SER A 360 -0.30 -9.13 6.30
N PRO A 361 -0.96 -10.30 6.26
CA PRO A 361 -0.55 -11.41 5.39
C PRO A 361 -0.96 -11.19 3.93
N PHE A 362 -1.98 -10.37 3.66
CA PHE A 362 -2.63 -10.28 2.34
C PHE A 362 -2.00 -9.24 1.41
N ALA A 363 -1.63 -8.09 1.96
CA ALA A 363 -1.16 -6.95 1.17
C ALA A 363 0.14 -7.23 0.37
N PRO A 364 1.14 -7.98 0.87
CA PRO A 364 2.41 -8.20 0.17
C PRO A 364 2.29 -8.88 -1.19
N LEU A 365 1.26 -9.72 -1.42
CA LEU A 365 1.07 -10.44 -2.68
C LEU A 365 1.00 -9.51 -3.89
N ALA A 366 0.27 -8.40 -3.77
CA ALA A 366 0.16 -7.42 -4.85
C ALA A 366 1.48 -6.67 -5.14
N ASN A 367 2.35 -6.54 -4.14
CA ASN A 367 3.70 -5.96 -4.32
C ASN A 367 4.64 -6.95 -5.01
N LEU A 368 4.66 -8.19 -4.53
CA LEU A 368 5.47 -9.25 -5.11
C LEU A 368 5.14 -9.43 -6.59
N THR A 369 3.85 -9.57 -6.93
CA THR A 369 3.39 -9.80 -8.30
C THR A 369 3.45 -8.55 -9.18
N GLY A 370 3.49 -7.35 -8.59
CA GLY A 370 3.36 -6.09 -9.31
C GLY A 370 1.92 -5.77 -9.75
N MET A 371 0.96 -6.66 -9.50
CA MET A 371 -0.44 -6.47 -9.86
C MET A 371 -1.10 -5.37 -9.02
N PRO A 372 -2.09 -4.63 -9.55
CA PRO A 372 -2.77 -3.59 -8.81
C PRO A 372 -3.68 -4.17 -7.74
N ALA A 373 -3.86 -3.42 -6.64
CA ALA A 373 -4.81 -3.76 -5.59
C ALA A 373 -5.35 -2.50 -4.92
N ILE A 374 -6.63 -2.50 -4.57
CA ILE A 374 -7.31 -1.38 -3.94
C ILE A 374 -7.85 -1.78 -2.56
N SER A 375 -7.64 -0.93 -1.57
CA SER A 375 -8.33 -0.98 -0.27
C SER A 375 -9.54 -0.08 -0.31
N ILE A 376 -10.72 -0.65 -0.07
CA ILE A 376 -12.00 0.05 -0.08
C ILE A 376 -12.55 0.03 1.35
N PRO A 377 -12.95 1.18 1.94
CA PRO A 377 -13.67 1.20 3.22
C PRO A 377 -14.95 0.39 3.12
N PHE A 378 -15.18 -0.54 4.05
CA PHE A 378 -16.38 -1.39 3.95
C PHE A 378 -17.06 -1.65 5.29
N GLY A 379 -16.35 -2.03 6.33
CA GLY A 379 -16.87 -2.37 7.65
C GLY A 379 -16.34 -1.47 8.77
N MET A 380 -16.93 -1.68 9.95
CA MET A 380 -16.49 -1.09 11.22
C MET A 380 -16.44 -2.20 12.26
N SER A 381 -15.41 -2.18 13.10
CA SER A 381 -15.35 -3.06 14.26
C SER A 381 -16.32 -2.59 15.35
N SER A 382 -16.65 -3.46 16.30
CA SER A 382 -17.42 -3.13 17.51
C SER A 382 -16.77 -2.03 18.34
N ASP A 383 -15.46 -1.88 18.22
CA ASP A 383 -14.66 -0.82 18.86
C ASP A 383 -14.68 0.53 18.11
N GLY A 384 -15.42 0.64 17.00
CA GLY A 384 -15.52 1.85 16.19
C GLY A 384 -14.30 2.12 15.30
N LEU A 385 -13.53 1.10 14.96
CA LEU A 385 -12.39 1.19 14.05
C LEU A 385 -12.76 0.70 12.65
N PRO A 386 -12.30 1.37 11.57
CA PRO A 386 -12.59 0.95 10.21
C PRO A 386 -11.98 -0.42 9.86
N ILE A 387 -12.69 -1.14 9.00
CA ILE A 387 -12.22 -2.38 8.37
C ILE A 387 -12.36 -2.22 6.86
N GLY A 388 -11.23 -2.24 6.14
CA GLY A 388 -11.20 -2.21 4.68
C GLY A 388 -11.20 -3.62 4.08
N ILE A 389 -11.77 -3.73 2.89
CA ILE A 389 -11.59 -4.92 2.02
C ILE A 389 -10.54 -4.61 0.95
N GLN A 390 -9.85 -5.63 0.48
CA GLN A 390 -8.89 -5.51 -0.62
C GLN A 390 -9.41 -6.25 -1.84
N VAL A 391 -9.37 -5.61 -3.00
CA VAL A 391 -9.58 -6.27 -4.30
C VAL A 391 -8.29 -6.14 -5.10
N MET A 392 -7.79 -7.27 -5.60
CA MET A 392 -6.61 -7.38 -6.46
C MET A 392 -7.04 -7.86 -7.84
N GLY A 393 -6.41 -7.34 -8.90
CA GLY A 393 -6.67 -7.76 -10.28
C GLY A 393 -5.39 -8.01 -11.08
N PRO A 394 -5.49 -8.50 -12.31
CA PRO A 394 -4.36 -8.66 -13.23
C PRO A 394 -3.62 -7.34 -13.48
N LEU A 395 -2.39 -7.43 -13.96
CA LEU A 395 -1.59 -6.25 -14.30
C LEU A 395 -2.34 -5.35 -15.30
N GLY A 396 -2.43 -4.04 -14.99
CA GLY A 396 -3.15 -3.07 -15.82
C GLY A 396 -4.66 -3.00 -15.58
N SER A 397 -5.19 -3.64 -14.54
CA SER A 397 -6.65 -3.68 -14.25
C SER A 397 -7.15 -2.57 -13.32
N GLU A 398 -6.47 -1.44 -13.20
CA GLU A 398 -6.88 -0.33 -12.34
C GLU A 398 -8.31 0.14 -12.62
N ALA A 399 -8.72 0.20 -13.88
CA ALA A 399 -10.07 0.59 -14.26
C ALA A 399 -11.14 -0.36 -13.66
N LEU A 400 -10.86 -1.67 -13.68
CA LEU A 400 -11.76 -2.66 -13.06
C LEU A 400 -11.87 -2.49 -11.55
N LEU A 401 -10.75 -2.23 -10.88
CA LEU A 401 -10.72 -1.98 -9.44
C LEU A 401 -11.50 -0.72 -9.07
N LEU A 402 -11.39 0.33 -9.90
CA LEU A 402 -12.15 1.58 -9.74
C LEU A 402 -13.64 1.38 -10.02
N GLU A 403 -14.04 0.53 -10.98
CA GLU A 403 -15.46 0.17 -11.20
C GLU A 403 -16.07 -0.43 -9.92
N LEU A 404 -15.42 -1.43 -9.31
CA LEU A 404 -15.91 -2.03 -8.07
C LEU A 404 -15.96 -1.03 -6.91
N ALA A 405 -14.92 -0.21 -6.76
CA ALA A 405 -14.89 0.82 -5.74
C ALA A 405 -16.01 1.85 -5.92
N ALA A 406 -16.31 2.25 -7.18
CA ALA A 406 -17.40 3.17 -7.51
C ALA A 406 -18.78 2.55 -7.22
N GLN A 407 -18.98 1.25 -7.44
CA GLN A 407 -20.20 0.54 -7.02
C GLN A 407 -20.38 0.60 -5.50
N VAL A 408 -19.29 0.35 -4.74
CA VAL A 408 -19.35 0.45 -3.28
C VAL A 408 -19.67 1.87 -2.84
N GLU A 409 -18.94 2.88 -3.36
CA GLU A 409 -19.15 4.29 -2.97
C GLU A 409 -20.58 4.77 -3.28
N ALA A 410 -21.14 4.38 -4.43
CA ALA A 410 -22.48 4.79 -4.85
C ALA A 410 -23.62 4.14 -4.02
N LEU A 411 -23.45 2.88 -3.64
CA LEU A 411 -24.54 2.10 -3.01
C LEU A 411 -24.35 1.89 -1.50
N ARG A 412 -23.13 2.02 -1.02
CA ARG A 412 -22.73 1.89 0.38
C ARG A 412 -21.69 2.96 0.74
N PRO A 413 -22.05 4.25 0.70
CA PRO A 413 -21.09 5.32 0.96
C PRO A 413 -20.53 5.21 2.38
N TRP A 414 -19.22 5.49 2.49
CA TRP A 414 -18.51 5.55 3.76
C TRP A 414 -18.38 6.97 4.29
N ALA A 415 -18.07 7.11 5.58
CA ALA A 415 -17.85 8.41 6.17
C ALA A 415 -16.58 9.07 5.60
N LEU A 416 -16.69 10.32 5.18
CA LEU A 416 -15.59 11.08 4.56
C LEU A 416 -14.59 11.61 5.59
N VAL A 417 -14.97 11.70 6.84
CA VAL A 417 -14.16 12.20 7.97
C VAL A 417 -14.50 11.35 9.20
N ALA A 418 -13.49 11.00 9.97
CA ALA A 418 -13.68 10.32 11.24
C ALA A 418 -14.46 11.22 12.22
N PRO A 419 -15.37 10.66 13.03
CA PRO A 419 -15.97 11.41 14.11
C PRO A 419 -14.85 11.76 15.10
N MET A 420 -14.37 13.00 15.06
CA MET A 420 -13.35 13.43 16.02
C MET A 420 -13.88 13.19 17.44
N ALA A 421 -13.13 12.42 18.23
CA ALA A 421 -13.41 12.31 19.66
C ALA A 421 -13.41 13.73 20.24
N ARG A 422 -14.57 14.17 20.74
CA ARG A 422 -14.73 15.44 21.44
C ARG A 422 -14.04 15.37 22.80
#